data_9524abab7e45bd12ebcab14f21dc7a86
#
_entry.id   9524abab7e45bd12ebcab14f21dc7a86
#
_cell.length_a   1.000
_cell.length_b   1.000
_cell.length_c   1.000
_cell.angle_alpha   90.00
_cell.angle_beta   90.00
_cell.angle_gamma   90.00
#
_symmetry.space_group_name_H-M   'P 1'
#
loop_
_entity.id
_entity.type
_entity.pdbx_description
1 polymer ?
#
loop_
_entity_poly.entity_id
_entity_poly.type
_entity_poly.pdbx_seq_one_letter_code
_entity_poly.pdbx_strand_id
1 'polypeptide(L)'
;MTDLILWRHGQTDYNLQGRIQGRVDIPLNDTGREQARRAADCIAALGPTRIVSSPLLRARATAEVLASPTGLSVEIVPELAEKSFGQWEGLKAADIEKQWPDHYATWRAGGDLPQFGIEGRRQTAQRVGEALRAIAADAGKDDVIVAVSHGAATNLGATHLLGMDPQQWFGLRGMSNCCYALMRTNKRPP
;
A
#
# COMPACT_ATOMS: atom_id res chain seq x y z
N MET A 1 -12.68 19.02 -6.36
CA MET A 1 -11.48 18.54 -5.60
C MET A 1 -11.39 17.07 -5.84
N THR A 2 -10.19 16.51 -6.01
CA THR A 2 -10.02 15.07 -6.22
C THR A 2 -9.76 14.39 -4.88
N ASP A 3 -10.51 13.35 -4.59
CA ASP A 3 -10.31 12.51 -3.41
C ASP A 3 -9.53 11.25 -3.81
N LEU A 4 -8.48 10.93 -3.04
CA LEU A 4 -7.66 9.74 -3.22
C LEU A 4 -7.81 8.85 -1.99
N ILE A 5 -8.40 7.68 -2.16
CA ILE A 5 -8.58 6.66 -1.14
C ILE A 5 -7.43 5.66 -1.26
N LEU A 6 -6.55 5.64 -0.27
CA LEU A 6 -5.48 4.67 -0.17
C LEU A 6 -5.99 3.46 0.61
N TRP A 7 -6.12 2.31 -0.04
CA TRP A 7 -6.72 1.11 0.55
C TRP A 7 -5.70 -0.03 0.62
N ARG A 8 -5.42 -0.54 1.82
CA ARG A 8 -4.55 -1.69 1.99
C ARG A 8 -5.32 -2.98 1.70
N HIS A 9 -4.68 -3.93 0.99
CA HIS A 9 -5.24 -5.26 0.70
C HIS A 9 -5.70 -6.02 1.96
N GLY A 10 -6.61 -6.98 1.78
CA GLY A 10 -7.10 -7.88 2.82
C GLY A 10 -6.04 -8.83 3.36
N GLN A 11 -6.38 -9.54 4.43
CA GLN A 11 -5.47 -10.48 5.09
C GLN A 11 -5.05 -11.63 4.15
N THR A 12 -3.79 -12.03 4.27
CA THR A 12 -3.20 -13.23 3.67
C THR A 12 -2.70 -14.15 4.76
N ASP A 13 -2.37 -15.40 4.44
CA ASP A 13 -1.78 -16.32 5.41
C ASP A 13 -0.41 -15.83 5.93
N TYR A 14 0.36 -15.10 5.12
CA TYR A 14 1.59 -14.49 5.59
C TYR A 14 1.33 -13.40 6.64
N ASN A 15 0.26 -12.61 6.50
CA ASN A 15 -0.13 -11.66 7.55
C ASN A 15 -0.48 -12.40 8.86
N LEU A 16 -1.28 -13.47 8.77
CA LEU A 16 -1.69 -14.28 9.92
C LEU A 16 -0.47 -14.91 10.61
N GLN A 17 0.52 -15.36 9.85
CA GLN A 17 1.73 -16.01 10.35
C GLN A 17 2.83 -15.02 10.79
N GLY A 18 2.64 -13.71 10.61
CA GLY A 18 3.64 -12.69 10.92
C GLY A 18 4.88 -12.76 10.00
N ARG A 19 4.71 -13.22 8.74
CA ARG A 19 5.77 -13.27 7.74
C ARG A 19 5.83 -11.98 6.95
N ILE A 20 7.04 -11.55 6.60
CA ILE A 20 7.26 -10.46 5.66
C ILE A 20 6.89 -10.94 4.25
N GLN A 21 5.96 -10.24 3.60
CA GLN A 21 5.50 -10.64 2.28
C GLN A 21 6.33 -10.05 1.15
N GLY A 22 6.59 -8.75 1.21
CA GLY A 22 7.25 -8.03 0.12
C GLY A 22 6.52 -8.26 -1.21
N ARG A 23 7.27 -8.72 -2.21
CA ARG A 23 6.76 -8.99 -3.55
C ARG A 23 6.39 -10.46 -3.79
N VAL A 24 6.51 -11.33 -2.78
CA VAL A 24 5.96 -12.70 -2.89
C VAL A 24 4.46 -12.61 -3.12
N ASP A 25 3.99 -13.29 -4.16
CA ASP A 25 2.62 -13.16 -4.63
C ASP A 25 1.68 -14.16 -3.95
N ILE A 26 1.22 -13.80 -2.76
CA ILE A 26 0.34 -14.59 -1.89
C ILE A 26 -1.11 -14.10 -2.05
N PRO A 27 -2.08 -15.01 -2.25
CA PRO A 27 -3.50 -14.66 -2.35
C PRO A 27 -4.10 -14.23 -1.00
N LEU A 28 -5.28 -13.63 -1.03
CA LEU A 28 -6.10 -13.42 0.15
C LEU A 28 -6.53 -14.77 0.75
N ASN A 29 -6.56 -14.84 2.09
CA ASN A 29 -7.26 -15.92 2.78
C ASN A 29 -8.77 -15.59 2.94
N ASP A 30 -9.54 -16.48 3.57
CA ASP A 30 -10.99 -16.28 3.72
C ASP A 30 -11.33 -15.04 4.54
N THR A 31 -10.57 -14.79 5.61
CA THR A 31 -10.69 -13.58 6.42
C THR A 31 -10.43 -12.33 5.58
N GLY A 32 -9.39 -12.36 4.74
CA GLY A 32 -9.07 -11.23 3.86
C GLY A 32 -10.14 -10.94 2.81
N ARG A 33 -10.77 -11.97 2.26
CA ARG A 33 -11.90 -11.82 1.35
C ARG A 33 -13.11 -11.18 2.03
N GLU A 34 -13.41 -11.58 3.25
CA GLU A 34 -14.51 -11.01 4.03
C GLU A 34 -14.19 -9.56 4.47
N GLN A 35 -12.96 -9.27 4.88
CA GLN A 35 -12.51 -7.91 5.17
C GLN A 35 -12.68 -7.00 3.94
N ALA A 36 -12.30 -7.50 2.75
CA ALA A 36 -12.42 -6.74 1.50
C ALA A 36 -13.90 -6.42 1.18
N ARG A 37 -14.84 -7.35 1.36
CA ARG A 37 -16.28 -7.10 1.13
C ARG A 37 -16.80 -5.99 2.04
N ARG A 38 -16.54 -6.09 3.36
CA ARG A 38 -17.00 -5.07 4.33
C ARG A 38 -16.42 -3.69 4.06
N ALA A 39 -15.14 -3.62 3.70
CA ALA A 39 -14.52 -2.34 3.38
C ALA A 39 -15.04 -1.78 2.04
N ALA A 40 -15.29 -2.66 1.05
CA ALA A 40 -15.83 -2.26 -0.24
C ALA A 40 -17.21 -1.58 -0.10
N ASP A 41 -18.11 -2.07 0.78
CA ASP A 41 -19.41 -1.44 1.04
C ASP A 41 -19.24 0.01 1.53
N CYS A 42 -18.31 0.23 2.45
CA CYS A 42 -18.01 1.57 2.96
C CYS A 42 -17.40 2.48 1.89
N ILE A 43 -16.47 1.94 1.08
CA ILE A 43 -15.79 2.70 0.02
C ILE A 43 -16.75 2.99 -1.14
N ALA A 44 -17.63 2.05 -1.51
CA ALA A 44 -18.64 2.26 -2.54
C ALA A 44 -19.57 3.43 -2.21
N ALA A 45 -19.92 3.62 -0.92
CA ALA A 45 -20.73 4.74 -0.46
C ALA A 45 -20.05 6.11 -0.64
N LEU A 46 -18.73 6.14 -0.84
CA LEU A 46 -17.98 7.37 -1.14
C LEU A 46 -18.03 7.76 -2.63
N GLY A 47 -18.69 6.97 -3.48
CA GLY A 47 -18.88 7.25 -4.90
C GLY A 47 -17.59 7.17 -5.74
N PRO A 48 -16.83 6.07 -5.68
CA PRO A 48 -15.61 5.94 -6.47
C PRO A 48 -15.90 6.04 -7.97
N THR A 49 -15.02 6.75 -8.69
CA THR A 49 -15.08 6.94 -10.13
C THR A 49 -13.98 6.17 -10.88
N ARG A 50 -12.91 5.80 -10.17
CA ARG A 50 -11.76 5.06 -10.72
C ARG A 50 -11.15 4.15 -9.66
N ILE A 51 -10.74 2.94 -10.08
CA ILE A 51 -10.04 1.98 -9.24
C ILE A 51 -8.71 1.64 -9.88
N VAL A 52 -7.61 1.88 -9.15
CA VAL A 52 -6.26 1.47 -9.53
C VAL A 52 -5.73 0.47 -8.50
N SER A 53 -4.90 -0.47 -8.93
CA SER A 53 -4.37 -1.52 -8.05
C SER A 53 -2.92 -1.87 -8.34
N SER A 54 -2.19 -2.23 -7.29
CA SER A 54 -0.96 -2.99 -7.39
C SER A 54 -1.16 -4.27 -8.21
N PRO A 55 -0.14 -4.75 -8.95
CA PRO A 55 -0.23 -5.98 -9.74
C PRO A 55 -0.32 -7.26 -8.89
N LEU A 56 0.00 -7.21 -7.58
CA LEU A 56 0.03 -8.39 -6.73
C LEU A 56 -1.37 -8.94 -6.45
N LEU A 57 -1.53 -10.27 -6.49
CA LEU A 57 -2.82 -10.99 -6.40
C LEU A 57 -3.70 -10.50 -5.26
N ARG A 58 -3.14 -10.34 -4.05
CA ARG A 58 -3.89 -9.88 -2.87
C ARG A 58 -4.49 -8.49 -3.03
N ALA A 59 -3.79 -7.57 -3.71
CA ALA A 59 -4.29 -6.21 -3.96
C ALA A 59 -5.34 -6.23 -5.07
N ARG A 60 -5.07 -6.94 -6.17
CA ARG A 60 -6.03 -7.11 -7.27
C ARG A 60 -7.33 -7.72 -6.78
N ALA A 61 -7.27 -8.85 -6.05
CA ALA A 61 -8.45 -9.50 -5.51
C ALA A 61 -9.23 -8.59 -4.54
N THR A 62 -8.54 -7.72 -3.79
CA THR A 62 -9.19 -6.71 -2.95
C THR A 62 -9.90 -5.65 -3.80
N ALA A 63 -9.27 -5.15 -4.87
CA ALA A 63 -9.84 -4.16 -5.78
C ALA A 63 -11.06 -4.71 -6.54
N GLU A 64 -11.01 -5.96 -6.98
CA GLU A 64 -12.07 -6.64 -7.72
C GLU A 64 -13.37 -6.76 -6.91
N VAL A 65 -13.28 -6.88 -5.57
CA VAL A 65 -14.47 -6.87 -4.69
C VAL A 65 -15.24 -5.55 -4.78
N LEU A 66 -14.54 -4.41 -4.92
CA LEU A 66 -15.16 -3.10 -5.11
C LEU A 66 -15.61 -2.88 -6.56
N ALA A 67 -14.84 -3.36 -7.51
CA ALA A 67 -15.13 -3.21 -8.94
C ALA A 67 -16.47 -3.85 -9.34
N SER A 68 -16.77 -5.04 -8.80
CA SER A 68 -17.98 -5.81 -9.12
C SER A 68 -19.29 -5.02 -8.86
N PRO A 69 -19.56 -4.47 -7.67
CA PRO A 69 -20.80 -3.74 -7.40
C PRO A 69 -20.83 -2.33 -8.03
N THR A 70 -19.67 -1.72 -8.30
CA THR A 70 -19.59 -0.35 -8.86
C THR A 70 -19.61 -0.33 -10.39
N GLY A 71 -19.39 -1.47 -11.04
CA GLY A 71 -19.25 -1.55 -12.51
C GLY A 71 -17.98 -0.93 -13.07
N LEU A 72 -17.02 -0.55 -12.19
CA LEU A 72 -15.75 0.04 -12.58
C LEU A 72 -14.74 -1.07 -12.95
N SER A 73 -13.83 -0.76 -13.87
CA SER A 73 -12.67 -1.62 -14.16
C SER A 73 -11.53 -1.35 -13.19
N VAL A 74 -10.70 -2.38 -12.94
CA VAL A 74 -9.47 -2.26 -12.16
C VAL A 74 -8.30 -2.02 -13.11
N GLU A 75 -7.68 -0.85 -13.01
CA GLU A 75 -6.45 -0.52 -13.72
C GLU A 75 -5.23 -0.99 -12.91
N ILE A 76 -4.30 -1.69 -13.55
CA ILE A 76 -3.09 -2.17 -12.89
C ILE A 76 -1.97 -1.15 -13.02
N VAL A 77 -1.44 -0.71 -11.87
CA VAL A 77 -0.33 0.23 -11.76
C VAL A 77 0.84 -0.45 -11.07
N PRO A 78 1.89 -0.87 -11.80
CA PRO A 78 3.04 -1.61 -11.25
C PRO A 78 3.75 -0.88 -10.11
N GLU A 79 3.77 0.43 -10.15
CA GLU A 79 4.41 1.29 -9.15
C GLU A 79 3.72 1.23 -7.78
N LEU A 80 2.48 0.75 -7.70
CA LEU A 80 1.77 0.51 -6.43
C LEU A 80 2.15 -0.81 -5.75
N ALA A 81 3.08 -1.60 -6.33
CA ALA A 81 3.55 -2.83 -5.71
C ALA A 81 4.19 -2.57 -4.34
N GLU A 82 4.16 -3.59 -3.47
CA GLU A 82 4.78 -3.50 -2.15
C GLU A 82 6.29 -3.24 -2.24
N LYS A 83 6.85 -2.67 -1.19
CA LYS A 83 8.29 -2.59 -0.97
C LYS A 83 8.90 -3.99 -1.08
N SER A 84 9.96 -4.16 -1.87
CA SER A 84 10.72 -5.40 -1.86
C SER A 84 11.48 -5.53 -0.53
N PHE A 85 11.38 -6.72 0.07
CA PHE A 85 12.14 -7.09 1.26
C PHE A 85 13.24 -8.10 0.97
N GLY A 86 13.49 -8.40 -0.32
CA GLY A 86 14.59 -9.22 -0.77
C GLY A 86 14.69 -10.55 -0.02
N GLN A 87 15.86 -10.83 0.58
CA GLN A 87 16.12 -12.08 1.30
C GLN A 87 15.24 -12.29 2.55
N TRP A 88 14.56 -11.27 3.03
CA TRP A 88 13.69 -11.37 4.21
C TRP A 88 12.24 -11.76 3.85
N GLU A 89 11.91 -11.83 2.57
CA GLU A 89 10.58 -12.26 2.13
C GLU A 89 10.30 -13.72 2.54
N GLY A 90 9.13 -13.96 3.13
CA GLY A 90 8.72 -15.25 3.68
C GLY A 90 9.20 -15.55 5.09
N LEU A 91 10.16 -14.80 5.64
CA LEU A 91 10.67 -14.99 6.99
C LEU A 91 9.77 -14.30 8.02
N LYS A 92 9.77 -14.81 9.25
CA LYS A 92 9.14 -14.14 10.40
C LYS A 92 10.09 -13.10 10.99
N ALA A 93 9.55 -12.02 11.54
CA ALA A 93 10.33 -10.98 12.20
C ALA A 93 11.26 -11.55 13.30
N ALA A 94 10.78 -12.51 14.10
CA ALA A 94 11.58 -13.15 15.15
C ALA A 94 12.75 -13.98 14.58
N ASP A 95 12.58 -14.62 13.43
CA ASP A 95 13.65 -15.40 12.79
C ASP A 95 14.73 -14.47 12.23
N ILE A 96 14.31 -13.34 11.64
CA ILE A 96 15.21 -12.30 11.14
C ILE A 96 16.02 -11.68 12.27
N GLU A 97 15.36 -11.31 13.36
CA GLU A 97 16.01 -10.74 14.56
C GLU A 97 17.04 -11.71 15.16
N LYS A 98 16.69 -12.99 15.24
CA LYS A 98 17.61 -14.04 15.74
C LYS A 98 18.82 -14.23 14.83
N GLN A 99 18.62 -14.21 13.51
CA GLN A 99 19.67 -14.49 12.53
C GLN A 99 20.56 -13.27 12.24
N TRP A 100 19.98 -12.06 12.26
CA TRP A 100 20.67 -10.80 11.94
C TRP A 100 20.28 -9.66 12.90
N PRO A 101 20.60 -9.76 14.19
CA PRO A 101 20.11 -8.83 15.22
C PRO A 101 20.45 -7.37 14.93
N ASP A 102 21.69 -7.07 14.54
CA ASP A 102 22.13 -5.69 14.27
C ASP A 102 21.46 -5.10 13.01
N HIS A 103 21.30 -5.92 11.98
CA HIS A 103 20.60 -5.49 10.77
C HIS A 103 19.10 -5.29 11.02
N TYR A 104 18.49 -6.17 11.84
CA TYR A 104 17.10 -6.01 12.23
C TYR A 104 16.88 -4.73 13.04
N ALA A 105 17.78 -4.42 13.98
CA ALA A 105 17.75 -3.17 14.75
C ALA A 105 17.89 -1.94 13.83
N THR A 106 18.82 -1.98 12.86
CA THR A 106 19.01 -0.93 11.86
C THR A 106 17.72 -0.71 11.06
N TRP A 107 17.11 -1.78 10.56
CA TRP A 107 15.84 -1.71 9.81
C TRP A 107 14.69 -1.16 10.66
N ARG A 108 14.58 -1.60 11.92
CA ARG A 108 13.58 -1.10 12.88
C ARG A 108 13.72 0.40 13.14
N ALA A 109 14.93 0.91 13.12
CA ALA A 109 15.25 2.34 13.21
C ALA A 109 15.02 3.13 11.90
N GLY A 110 14.58 2.44 10.83
CA GLY A 110 14.31 3.07 9.53
C GLY A 110 15.49 3.10 8.58
N GLY A 111 16.60 2.44 8.92
CA GLY A 111 17.76 2.32 8.05
C GLY A 111 17.50 1.42 6.84
N ASP A 112 18.22 1.66 5.75
CA ASP A 112 18.18 0.85 4.55
C ASP A 112 19.21 -0.30 4.61
N LEU A 113 18.86 -1.44 4.03
CA LEU A 113 19.68 -2.66 4.03
C LEU A 113 19.83 -3.22 2.60
N PRO A 114 20.54 -2.51 1.70
CA PRO A 114 20.66 -2.90 0.29
C PRO A 114 21.37 -4.25 0.10
N GLN A 115 22.24 -4.67 1.02
CA GLN A 115 22.93 -5.95 0.98
C GLN A 115 21.99 -7.17 1.06
N PHE A 116 20.75 -7.00 1.55
CA PHE A 116 19.72 -8.03 1.54
C PHE A 116 18.76 -7.92 0.34
N GLY A 117 19.00 -7.01 -0.60
CA GLY A 117 18.10 -6.74 -1.71
C GLY A 117 16.81 -6.03 -1.29
N ILE A 118 16.81 -5.39 -0.11
CA ILE A 118 15.67 -4.65 0.39
C ILE A 118 15.60 -3.29 -0.30
N GLU A 119 14.45 -2.97 -0.89
CA GLU A 119 14.19 -1.66 -1.50
C GLU A 119 14.32 -0.55 -0.46
N GLY A 120 15.02 0.53 -0.77
CA GLY A 120 15.20 1.67 0.13
C GLY A 120 13.90 2.39 0.44
N ARG A 121 13.78 2.97 1.63
CA ARG A 121 12.58 3.72 2.04
C ARG A 121 12.30 4.92 1.12
N ARG A 122 13.33 5.70 0.75
CA ARG A 122 13.18 6.82 -0.19
C ARG A 122 12.79 6.34 -1.59
N GLN A 123 13.38 5.24 -2.05
CA GLN A 123 13.08 4.65 -3.35
C GLN A 123 11.60 4.22 -3.42
N THR A 124 11.11 3.49 -2.41
CA THR A 124 9.69 3.08 -2.32
C THR A 124 8.78 4.30 -2.25
N ALA A 125 9.11 5.29 -1.40
CA ALA A 125 8.32 6.50 -1.20
C ALA A 125 8.18 7.30 -2.50
N GLN A 126 9.28 7.50 -3.20
CA GLN A 126 9.31 8.21 -4.48
C GLN A 126 8.48 7.46 -5.53
N ARG A 127 8.74 6.18 -5.76
CA ARG A 127 8.05 5.36 -6.76
C ARG A 127 6.53 5.40 -6.57
N VAL A 128 6.08 5.10 -5.35
CA VAL A 128 4.65 5.05 -5.03
C VAL A 128 4.03 6.44 -5.02
N GLY A 129 4.72 7.42 -4.42
CA GLY A 129 4.21 8.79 -4.31
C GLY A 129 4.09 9.49 -5.67
N GLU A 130 5.06 9.30 -6.57
CA GLU A 130 4.99 9.84 -7.93
C GLU A 130 3.86 9.21 -8.74
N ALA A 131 3.66 7.89 -8.63
CA ALA A 131 2.53 7.20 -9.26
C ALA A 131 1.17 7.74 -8.75
N LEU A 132 1.01 7.86 -7.44
CA LEU A 132 -0.21 8.42 -6.84
C LEU A 132 -0.45 9.87 -7.25
N ARG A 133 0.62 10.67 -7.37
CA ARG A 133 0.54 12.05 -7.84
C ARG A 133 0.12 12.13 -9.31
N ALA A 134 0.68 11.28 -10.17
CA ALA A 134 0.32 11.20 -11.57
C ALA A 134 -1.15 10.79 -11.75
N ILE A 135 -1.60 9.76 -11.02
CA ILE A 135 -2.99 9.32 -11.01
C ILE A 135 -3.95 10.45 -10.59
N ALA A 136 -3.59 11.20 -9.55
CA ALA A 136 -4.41 12.32 -9.07
C ALA A 136 -4.36 13.54 -10.02
N ALA A 137 -3.27 13.75 -10.74
CA ALA A 137 -3.14 14.83 -11.71
C ALA A 137 -3.96 14.59 -13.00
N ASP A 138 -4.12 13.32 -13.40
CA ASP A 138 -4.94 12.89 -14.54
C ASP A 138 -6.45 12.86 -14.20
N ALA A 139 -6.81 13.04 -12.96
CA ALA A 139 -8.19 12.99 -12.50
C ALA A 139 -8.98 14.24 -12.85
N GLY A 140 -10.26 14.04 -13.17
CA GLY A 140 -11.25 15.11 -13.32
C GLY A 140 -11.57 15.82 -12.00
N LYS A 141 -12.27 16.94 -12.11
CA LYS A 141 -12.84 17.61 -10.94
C LYS A 141 -13.90 16.70 -10.32
N ASP A 142 -13.81 16.54 -9.01
CA ASP A 142 -14.72 15.73 -8.20
C ASP A 142 -14.59 14.21 -8.38
N ASP A 143 -13.49 13.75 -8.98
CA ASP A 143 -13.17 12.32 -9.00
C ASP A 143 -12.82 11.79 -7.62
N VAL A 144 -13.27 10.56 -7.35
CA VAL A 144 -12.94 9.74 -6.19
C VAL A 144 -12.17 8.51 -6.66
N ILE A 145 -10.86 8.50 -6.44
CA ILE A 145 -9.97 7.45 -6.91
C ILE A 145 -9.62 6.51 -5.77
N VAL A 146 -9.79 5.21 -5.97
CA VAL A 146 -9.38 4.19 -5.01
C VAL A 146 -8.10 3.54 -5.50
N ALA A 147 -7.02 3.67 -4.71
CA ALA A 147 -5.73 3.05 -4.97
C ALA A 147 -5.50 1.89 -3.98
N VAL A 148 -5.58 0.66 -4.49
CA VAL A 148 -5.39 -0.56 -3.69
C VAL A 148 -3.92 -0.97 -3.71
N SER A 149 -3.30 -1.01 -2.53
CA SER A 149 -1.88 -1.25 -2.39
C SER A 149 -1.57 -1.99 -1.07
N HIS A 150 -0.41 -1.75 -0.47
CA HIS A 150 0.18 -2.54 0.61
C HIS A 150 0.59 -1.66 1.79
N GLY A 151 1.02 -2.30 2.87
CA GLY A 151 1.32 -1.61 4.11
C GLY A 151 2.46 -0.59 4.02
N ALA A 152 3.63 -1.02 3.57
CA ALA A 152 4.79 -0.13 3.46
C ALA A 152 4.67 0.81 2.26
N ALA A 153 4.22 0.30 1.10
CA ALA A 153 4.03 1.11 -0.11
C ALA A 153 3.09 2.30 0.14
N THR A 154 1.91 2.04 0.71
CA THR A 154 0.93 3.11 1.00
C THR A 154 1.45 4.12 2.01
N ASN A 155 2.07 3.65 3.11
CA ASN A 155 2.62 4.53 4.13
C ASN A 155 3.71 5.44 3.57
N LEU A 156 4.67 4.87 2.85
CA LEU A 156 5.79 5.61 2.27
C LEU A 156 5.34 6.52 1.11
N GLY A 157 4.41 6.07 0.27
CA GLY A 157 3.82 6.90 -0.78
C GLY A 157 3.07 8.11 -0.22
N ALA A 158 2.26 7.91 0.83
CA ALA A 158 1.59 9.01 1.53
C ALA A 158 2.59 9.98 2.16
N THR A 159 3.66 9.48 2.79
CA THR A 159 4.74 10.31 3.35
C THR A 159 5.36 11.21 2.27
N HIS A 160 5.62 10.66 1.07
CA HIS A 160 6.12 11.43 -0.07
C HIS A 160 5.13 12.50 -0.56
N LEU A 161 3.83 12.18 -0.63
CA LEU A 161 2.80 13.15 -1.02
C LEU A 161 2.68 14.32 -0.05
N LEU A 162 2.95 14.07 1.24
CA LEU A 162 3.00 15.09 2.28
C LEU A 162 4.30 15.93 2.27
N GLY A 163 5.24 15.64 1.38
CA GLY A 163 6.53 16.33 1.28
C GLY A 163 7.49 16.01 2.42
N MET A 164 7.28 14.90 3.15
CA MET A 164 8.09 14.50 4.29
C MET A 164 9.20 13.53 3.88
N ASP A 165 10.36 13.63 4.51
CA ASP A 165 11.46 12.68 4.29
C ASP A 165 11.15 11.34 5.00
N PRO A 166 10.97 10.22 4.26
CA PRO A 166 10.60 8.95 4.83
C PRO A 166 11.69 8.31 5.72
N GLN A 167 12.93 8.82 5.70
CA GLN A 167 14.00 8.37 6.59
C GLN A 167 14.04 9.13 7.93
N GLN A 168 13.42 10.30 7.99
CA GLN A 168 13.43 11.15 9.18
C GLN A 168 12.06 11.28 9.84
N TRP A 169 10.99 11.06 9.08
CA TRP A 169 9.63 11.25 9.56
C TRP A 169 8.86 9.93 9.62
N PHE A 170 8.34 9.61 10.79
CA PHE A 170 7.61 8.36 11.11
C PHE A 170 6.21 8.64 11.64
N GLY A 171 5.62 9.80 11.28
CA GLY A 171 4.34 10.26 11.81
C GLY A 171 3.11 9.47 11.35
N LEU A 172 3.22 8.69 10.26
CA LEU A 172 2.14 7.80 9.84
C LEU A 172 2.34 6.39 10.38
N ARG A 173 1.36 5.89 11.11
CA ARG A 173 1.30 4.48 11.48
C ARG A 173 0.84 3.65 10.28
N GLY A 174 1.41 2.44 10.11
CA GLY A 174 0.94 1.52 9.08
C GLY A 174 -0.52 1.12 9.27
N MET A 175 -1.28 1.06 8.19
CA MET A 175 -2.68 0.63 8.19
C MET A 175 -2.79 -0.88 8.41
N SER A 176 -3.84 -1.32 9.12
CA SER A 176 -4.22 -2.73 9.19
C SER A 176 -4.81 -3.21 7.85
N ASN A 177 -4.93 -4.54 7.67
CA ASN A 177 -5.55 -5.09 6.46
C ASN A 177 -6.94 -4.51 6.22
N CYS A 178 -7.26 -4.18 5.00
CA CYS A 178 -8.52 -3.55 4.54
C CYS A 178 -8.85 -2.19 5.18
N CYS A 179 -7.98 -1.59 5.99
CA CYS A 179 -8.13 -0.19 6.35
C CYS A 179 -7.81 0.71 5.15
N TYR A 180 -8.45 1.88 5.12
CA TYR A 180 -8.20 2.89 4.12
C TYR A 180 -8.00 4.27 4.75
N ALA A 181 -7.34 5.15 4.01
CA ALA A 181 -7.16 6.56 4.35
C ALA A 181 -7.64 7.41 3.18
N LEU A 182 -8.31 8.52 3.50
CA LEU A 182 -8.74 9.52 2.53
C LEU A 182 -7.73 10.66 2.50
N MET A 183 -7.18 10.94 1.33
CA MET A 183 -6.38 12.13 1.05
C MET A 183 -7.14 13.02 0.08
N ARG A 184 -7.20 14.31 0.38
CA ARG A 184 -7.86 15.30 -0.46
C ARG A 184 -6.85 16.27 -1.01
N THR A 185 -6.86 16.47 -2.33
CA THR A 185 -6.01 17.48 -2.96
C THR A 185 -6.61 18.85 -2.74
N ASN A 186 -5.92 19.70 -1.96
CA ASN A 186 -6.23 21.11 -1.92
C ASN A 186 -5.47 21.81 -3.04
N LYS A 187 -6.16 22.20 -4.11
CA LYS A 187 -5.64 23.21 -5.05
C LYS A 187 -5.71 24.57 -4.34
N ARG A 188 -4.79 24.84 -3.41
CA ARG A 188 -4.50 26.24 -3.11
C ARG A 188 -3.76 26.78 -4.32
N PRO A 189 -4.20 27.87 -4.96
CA PRO A 189 -3.37 28.58 -5.92
C PRO A 189 -2.06 28.97 -5.21
N PRO A 190 -0.93 28.99 -5.96
CA PRO A 190 0.34 29.44 -5.43
C PRO A 190 0.25 30.85 -4.85
#